data_677fbabae119963118d4c81e3781e794
#
_entry.id   677fbabae119963118d4c81e3781e794
#
_cell.length_a   1.000
_cell.length_b   1.000
_cell.length_c   1.000
_cell.angle_alpha   90.00
_cell.angle_beta   90.00
_cell.angle_gamma   90.00
#
_symmetry.space_group_name_H-M   'P 1'
#
loop_
_entity.id
_entity.type
_entity.pdbx_description
1 polymer ?
#
loop_
_entity_poly.entity_id
_entity_poly.type
_entity_poly.pdbx_seq_one_letter_code
_entity_poly.pdbx_strand_id
1 'polypeptide(L)'
;MHLFLLLAACTPPSGDSAEDFGAELRVPAEWEPQAAIWLQWPQRWERDYEAAFSRIVATVLHYEDLHILVQDRQTRSTAELALKEEGLGEAVIGGQPSAEGFRITWHEIPNDNAWMRDNGPRYVLKNGELRVQDWGFDAWGGAFGANIPYQADDVVPKAVGAYLGLAVDPVDWVHERGDLEVNGTDTVILNWSVIGDQDRNPGVQRDQVIAAMKRHFGVSRVVLVEGVPEGDLTGGHIDGIARFLPDNRVVVADCSEQSACAPGGHDDQIYDAAAETIAAAGLTVLRWPFAGKVTYKDATFDTDYMNWLVGNGFVATVGFDNPATDNAAKAQLEEWFPGREVHIIETLASWYAGGGVHCHTNDQPAVP
;
A
#
# COMPACT_ATOMS: atom_id res chain seq x y z
N MET A 1 -43.64 22.04 38.94
CA MET A 1 -43.33 20.87 38.17
C MET A 1 -42.01 21.15 37.49
N HIS A 2 -40.89 20.75 38.16
CA HIS A 2 -39.53 21.00 37.68
C HIS A 2 -39.05 19.79 36.93
N LEU A 3 -38.72 19.98 35.65
CA LEU A 3 -38.22 18.95 34.77
C LEU A 3 -36.67 18.95 34.94
N PHE A 4 -36.11 17.91 35.55
CA PHE A 4 -34.69 17.68 35.60
C PHE A 4 -34.24 17.00 34.29
N LEU A 5 -33.47 17.71 33.47
CA LEU A 5 -32.68 17.12 32.38
C LEU A 5 -31.49 16.36 32.98
N LEU A 6 -31.50 15.03 32.86
CA LEU A 6 -30.32 14.22 33.09
C LEU A 6 -29.42 14.31 31.85
N LEU A 7 -28.31 15.01 31.98
CA LEU A 7 -27.16 14.92 31.07
C LEU A 7 -26.48 13.59 31.34
N ALA A 8 -26.62 12.64 30.42
CA ALA A 8 -25.77 11.45 30.42
C ALA A 8 -24.38 11.86 29.98
N ALA A 9 -23.43 11.85 30.92
CA ALA A 9 -22.00 11.94 30.61
C ALA A 9 -21.59 10.62 29.93
N CYS A 10 -21.19 10.69 28.68
CA CYS A 10 -20.44 9.62 28.04
C CYS A 10 -19.09 9.50 28.74
N THR A 11 -18.93 8.46 29.55
CA THR A 11 -17.61 8.03 30.03
C THR A 11 -16.87 7.38 28.87
N PRO A 12 -15.61 7.74 28.61
CA PRO A 12 -14.79 7.00 27.65
C PRO A 12 -14.65 5.55 28.11
N PRO A 13 -14.51 4.59 27.20
CA PRO A 13 -14.33 3.19 27.56
C PRO A 13 -13.04 3.06 28.40
N SER A 14 -13.21 2.71 29.64
CA SER A 14 -12.13 2.32 30.54
C SER A 14 -11.78 0.88 30.27
N GLY A 15 -10.57 0.61 29.82
CA GLY A 15 -10.04 -0.72 29.90
C GLY A 15 -9.08 -1.13 28.80
N ASP A 16 -8.01 -0.39 28.56
CA ASP A 16 -6.79 -1.01 28.08
C ASP A 16 -6.14 -1.69 29.28
N SER A 17 -6.32 -3.01 29.38
CA SER A 17 -5.51 -3.86 30.26
C SER A 17 -4.05 -3.61 29.90
N ALA A 18 -3.18 -3.40 30.89
CA ALA A 18 -1.75 -3.31 30.74
C ALA A 18 -1.25 -4.60 30.07
N GLU A 19 -1.27 -4.65 28.73
CA GLU A 19 -0.76 -5.75 27.95
C GLU A 19 0.74 -5.58 27.73
N ASP A 20 1.41 -6.51 28.29
CA ASP A 20 2.66 -7.18 27.98
C ASP A 20 3.64 -6.42 27.06
N PHE A 21 4.36 -5.44 27.62
CA PHE A 21 5.53 -4.81 26.99
C PHE A 21 6.73 -5.76 26.80
N GLY A 22 6.54 -7.07 26.97
CA GLY A 22 7.56 -8.12 26.82
C GLY A 22 7.49 -8.92 25.53
N ALA A 23 6.45 -8.75 24.71
CA ALA A 23 6.32 -9.47 23.44
C ALA A 23 7.20 -8.83 22.37
N GLU A 24 8.03 -9.63 21.68
CA GLU A 24 8.76 -9.19 20.50
C GLU A 24 7.75 -8.98 19.36
N LEU A 25 7.45 -7.72 19.08
CA LEU A 25 6.54 -7.31 18.00
C LEU A 25 7.32 -6.54 16.94
N ARG A 26 7.15 -6.90 15.67
CA ARG A 26 7.70 -6.15 14.53
C ARG A 26 6.84 -6.24 13.28
N VAL A 27 6.98 -5.30 12.40
CA VAL A 27 6.46 -5.35 11.04
C VAL A 27 7.62 -5.71 10.12
N PRO A 28 7.57 -6.82 9.37
CA PRO A 28 8.57 -7.13 8.36
C PRO A 28 8.65 -6.05 7.28
N ALA A 29 9.86 -5.75 6.82
CA ALA A 29 10.03 -4.90 5.64
C ALA A 29 9.60 -5.64 4.37
N GLU A 30 9.19 -4.89 3.35
CA GLU A 30 8.68 -5.46 2.10
C GLU A 30 9.73 -6.30 1.35
N TRP A 31 11.02 -6.01 1.53
CA TRP A 31 12.11 -6.80 0.93
C TRP A 31 12.50 -8.06 1.72
N GLU A 32 11.88 -8.34 2.86
CA GLU A 32 12.04 -9.61 3.57
C GLU A 32 11.33 -10.75 2.85
N PRO A 33 11.65 -12.03 3.14
CA PRO A 33 10.99 -13.15 2.48
C PRO A 33 9.46 -13.10 2.63
N GLN A 34 8.78 -13.33 1.53
CA GLN A 34 7.32 -13.31 1.43
C GLN A 34 6.78 -14.72 1.15
N ALA A 35 5.58 -14.99 1.62
CA ALA A 35 4.84 -16.22 1.36
C ALA A 35 4.00 -16.12 0.08
N ALA A 36 3.46 -14.93 -0.20
CA ALA A 36 2.59 -14.66 -1.34
C ALA A 36 2.32 -13.17 -1.51
N ILE A 37 1.88 -12.79 -2.71
CA ILE A 37 1.25 -11.50 -2.99
C ILE A 37 -0.27 -11.67 -3.08
N TRP A 38 -1.01 -10.74 -2.51
CA TRP A 38 -2.47 -10.66 -2.56
C TRP A 38 -2.91 -9.53 -3.47
N LEU A 39 -4.00 -9.76 -4.23
CA LEU A 39 -4.65 -8.82 -5.14
C LEU A 39 -6.17 -8.87 -4.96
N GLN A 40 -6.85 -7.76 -5.20
CA GLN A 40 -8.30 -7.69 -5.42
C GLN A 40 -8.53 -7.40 -6.90
N TRP A 41 -9.24 -8.31 -7.61
CA TRP A 41 -9.43 -8.14 -9.05
C TRP A 41 -10.34 -6.94 -9.35
N PRO A 42 -9.94 -6.06 -10.30
CA PRO A 42 -10.73 -4.87 -10.64
C PRO A 42 -12.11 -5.22 -11.19
N GLN A 43 -13.09 -4.42 -10.85
CA GLN A 43 -14.47 -4.64 -11.22
C GLN A 43 -15.21 -3.33 -11.50
N ARG A 44 -16.41 -3.40 -12.09
CA ARG A 44 -17.23 -2.22 -12.36
C ARG A 44 -16.49 -1.16 -13.17
N TRP A 45 -16.27 0.00 -12.60
CA TRP A 45 -15.58 1.14 -13.21
C TRP A 45 -14.05 0.95 -13.30
N GLU A 46 -13.49 0.01 -12.53
CA GLU A 46 -12.06 -0.32 -12.49
C GLU A 46 -11.64 -1.27 -13.62
N ARG A 47 -12.56 -1.76 -14.43
CA ARG A 47 -12.25 -2.73 -15.50
C ARG A 47 -11.24 -2.22 -16.53
N ASP A 48 -11.07 -0.91 -16.65
CA ASP A 48 -10.02 -0.32 -17.46
C ASP A 48 -8.61 -0.75 -17.01
N TYR A 49 -8.46 -1.26 -15.76
CA TYR A 49 -7.16 -1.71 -15.22
C TYR A 49 -6.89 -3.19 -15.45
N GLU A 50 -7.81 -3.99 -15.94
CA GLU A 50 -7.66 -5.46 -16.03
C GLU A 50 -6.37 -5.86 -16.76
N ALA A 51 -5.95 -5.12 -17.78
CA ALA A 51 -4.70 -5.38 -18.48
C ALA A 51 -3.46 -5.18 -17.60
N ALA A 52 -3.45 -4.14 -16.77
CA ALA A 52 -2.36 -3.90 -15.80
C ALA A 52 -2.30 -5.03 -14.76
N PHE A 53 -3.45 -5.45 -14.23
CA PHE A 53 -3.54 -6.57 -13.29
C PHE A 53 -3.05 -7.88 -13.89
N SER A 54 -3.41 -8.16 -15.14
CA SER A 54 -2.93 -9.38 -15.84
C SER A 54 -1.41 -9.40 -15.96
N ARG A 55 -0.77 -8.26 -16.25
CA ARG A 55 0.69 -8.13 -16.30
C ARG A 55 1.33 -8.26 -14.93
N ILE A 56 0.73 -7.69 -13.87
CA ILE A 56 1.19 -7.87 -12.48
C ILE A 56 1.15 -9.36 -12.12
N VAL A 57 0.03 -10.04 -12.37
CA VAL A 57 -0.11 -11.49 -12.11
C VAL A 57 0.94 -12.29 -12.88
N ALA A 58 1.09 -12.03 -14.19
CA ALA A 58 2.09 -12.72 -15.00
C ALA A 58 3.52 -12.53 -14.47
N THR A 59 3.85 -11.30 -14.04
CA THR A 59 5.16 -10.98 -13.47
C THR A 59 5.39 -11.71 -12.14
N VAL A 60 4.46 -11.57 -11.18
CA VAL A 60 4.61 -12.16 -9.83
C VAL A 60 4.72 -13.68 -9.87
N LEU A 61 3.98 -14.36 -10.75
CA LEU A 61 4.01 -15.82 -10.89
C LEU A 61 5.36 -16.42 -11.30
N HIS A 62 6.33 -15.62 -11.70
CA HIS A 62 7.71 -16.07 -11.90
C HIS A 62 8.50 -16.17 -10.57
N TYR A 63 7.99 -15.60 -9.48
CA TYR A 63 8.78 -15.39 -8.26
C TYR A 63 8.10 -15.90 -6.99
N GLU A 64 6.74 -15.86 -6.93
CA GLU A 64 6.00 -16.23 -5.73
C GLU A 64 4.52 -16.55 -6.00
N ASP A 65 3.88 -17.16 -5.00
CA ASP A 65 2.46 -17.49 -5.05
C ASP A 65 1.58 -16.23 -5.05
N LEU A 66 0.43 -16.33 -5.70
CA LEU A 66 -0.58 -15.28 -5.77
C LEU A 66 -1.90 -15.72 -5.16
N HIS A 67 -2.48 -14.84 -4.35
CA HIS A 67 -3.85 -14.91 -3.91
C HIS A 67 -4.67 -13.80 -4.56
N ILE A 68 -5.74 -14.17 -5.27
CA ILE A 68 -6.59 -13.21 -5.99
C ILE A 68 -8.00 -13.25 -5.41
N LEU A 69 -8.45 -12.14 -4.83
CA LEU A 69 -9.82 -11.96 -4.40
C LEU A 69 -10.69 -11.55 -5.60
N VAL A 70 -11.85 -12.14 -5.68
CA VAL A 70 -12.89 -11.79 -6.64
C VAL A 70 -14.22 -11.63 -5.91
N GLN A 71 -14.99 -10.64 -6.33
CA GLN A 71 -16.32 -10.37 -5.76
C GLN A 71 -17.25 -11.58 -5.86
N ASP A 72 -17.21 -12.27 -7.02
CA ASP A 72 -18.08 -13.38 -7.35
C ASP A 72 -17.52 -14.19 -8.54
N ARG A 73 -18.25 -15.24 -8.92
CA ARG A 73 -17.89 -16.09 -10.06
C ARG A 73 -17.86 -15.37 -11.40
N GLN A 74 -18.65 -14.33 -11.59
CA GLN A 74 -18.64 -13.56 -12.83
C GLN A 74 -17.36 -12.75 -12.94
N THR A 75 -16.97 -12.06 -11.88
CA THR A 75 -15.69 -11.35 -11.78
C THR A 75 -14.52 -12.32 -12.01
N ARG A 76 -14.57 -13.51 -11.41
CA ARG A 76 -13.56 -14.56 -11.65
C ARG A 76 -13.47 -14.95 -13.13
N SER A 77 -14.60 -15.18 -13.78
CA SER A 77 -14.61 -15.55 -15.20
C SER A 77 -14.02 -14.45 -16.08
N THR A 78 -14.25 -13.18 -15.73
CA THR A 78 -13.65 -12.04 -16.44
C THR A 78 -12.13 -12.01 -16.22
N ALA A 79 -11.67 -12.19 -14.99
CA ALA A 79 -10.26 -12.28 -14.65
C ALA A 79 -9.55 -13.42 -15.41
N GLU A 80 -10.15 -14.61 -15.45
CA GLU A 80 -9.61 -15.75 -16.17
C GLU A 80 -9.46 -15.47 -17.68
N LEU A 81 -10.38 -14.71 -18.27
CA LEU A 81 -10.28 -14.29 -19.68
C LEU A 81 -9.13 -13.30 -19.88
N ALA A 82 -9.02 -12.27 -19.03
CA ALA A 82 -7.94 -11.30 -19.13
C ALA A 82 -6.55 -11.95 -18.95
N LEU A 83 -6.42 -12.90 -18.03
CA LEU A 83 -5.18 -13.66 -17.85
C LEU A 83 -4.83 -14.55 -19.06
N LYS A 84 -5.83 -15.11 -19.76
CA LYS A 84 -5.60 -15.82 -21.02
C LYS A 84 -5.15 -14.88 -22.13
N GLU A 85 -5.71 -13.69 -22.23
CA GLU A 85 -5.31 -12.66 -23.18
C GLU A 85 -3.86 -12.21 -22.94
N GLU A 86 -3.42 -12.17 -21.68
CA GLU A 86 -2.02 -11.91 -21.30
C GLU A 86 -1.08 -13.11 -21.61
N GLY A 87 -1.64 -14.27 -21.94
CA GLY A 87 -0.87 -15.44 -22.35
C GLY A 87 -0.68 -16.52 -21.28
N LEU A 88 -1.33 -16.42 -20.12
CA LEU A 88 -1.27 -17.46 -19.10
C LEU A 88 -2.04 -18.70 -19.54
N GLY A 89 -1.44 -19.88 -19.32
CA GLY A 89 -2.05 -21.16 -19.64
C GLY A 89 -3.26 -21.47 -18.75
N GLU A 90 -4.29 -22.12 -19.31
CA GLU A 90 -5.53 -22.48 -18.58
C GLU A 90 -5.26 -23.29 -17.31
N ALA A 91 -4.26 -24.17 -17.32
CA ALA A 91 -3.91 -24.96 -16.14
C ALA A 91 -3.40 -24.10 -14.99
N VAL A 92 -2.56 -23.09 -15.29
CA VAL A 92 -2.02 -22.13 -14.30
C VAL A 92 -3.13 -21.25 -13.76
N ILE A 93 -3.98 -20.73 -14.63
CA ILE A 93 -5.16 -19.95 -14.24
C ILE A 93 -6.08 -20.79 -13.34
N GLY A 94 -6.22 -22.09 -13.61
CA GLY A 94 -6.97 -23.04 -12.79
C GLY A 94 -6.28 -23.47 -11.49
N GLY A 95 -5.13 -22.86 -11.12
CA GLY A 95 -4.42 -23.12 -9.87
C GLY A 95 -3.36 -24.24 -9.94
N GLN A 96 -3.01 -24.73 -11.14
CA GLN A 96 -1.82 -25.58 -11.28
C GLN A 96 -0.55 -24.71 -11.21
N PRO A 97 0.59 -25.30 -10.80
CA PRO A 97 1.82 -24.53 -10.73
C PRO A 97 2.24 -23.96 -12.09
N SER A 98 2.83 -22.76 -12.09
CA SER A 98 3.58 -22.21 -13.21
C SER A 98 4.83 -23.06 -13.53
N ALA A 99 5.60 -22.67 -14.53
CA ALA A 99 6.87 -23.34 -14.86
C ALA A 99 7.89 -23.23 -13.70
N GLU A 100 7.82 -22.16 -12.94
CA GLU A 100 8.66 -21.87 -11.77
C GLU A 100 8.13 -22.55 -10.48
N GLY A 101 6.91 -23.07 -10.50
CA GLY A 101 6.30 -23.81 -9.40
C GLY A 101 5.29 -23.02 -8.57
N PHE A 102 5.08 -21.74 -8.88
CA PHE A 102 4.15 -20.84 -8.16
C PHE A 102 2.72 -20.93 -8.68
N ARG A 103 1.75 -20.54 -7.86
CA ARG A 103 0.32 -20.78 -8.12
C ARG A 103 -0.54 -19.55 -7.92
N ILE A 104 -1.67 -19.54 -8.64
CA ILE A 104 -2.80 -18.66 -8.35
C ILE A 104 -3.77 -19.40 -7.43
N THR A 105 -4.10 -18.77 -6.30
CA THR A 105 -5.20 -19.19 -5.43
C THR A 105 -6.33 -18.17 -5.51
N TRP A 106 -7.50 -18.61 -5.94
CA TRP A 106 -8.67 -17.77 -6.08
C TRP A 106 -9.51 -17.77 -4.81
N HIS A 107 -10.02 -16.59 -4.44
CA HIS A 107 -10.91 -16.40 -3.29
C HIS A 107 -12.17 -15.67 -3.71
N GLU A 108 -13.33 -16.30 -3.58
CA GLU A 108 -14.62 -15.62 -3.70
C GLU A 108 -14.89 -14.91 -2.35
N ILE A 109 -14.24 -13.77 -2.14
CA ILE A 109 -14.39 -12.89 -0.99
C ILE A 109 -14.96 -11.57 -1.49
N PRO A 110 -16.16 -11.15 -1.06
CA PRO A 110 -16.73 -9.88 -1.44
C PRO A 110 -15.75 -8.73 -1.14
N ASN A 111 -15.56 -7.87 -2.13
CA ASN A 111 -14.76 -6.66 -2.04
C ASN A 111 -15.40 -5.60 -2.96
N ASP A 112 -15.10 -4.34 -2.72
CA ASP A 112 -15.72 -3.24 -3.44
C ASP A 112 -14.78 -2.63 -4.47
N ASN A 113 -13.48 -2.59 -4.19
CA ASN A 113 -12.45 -1.90 -4.98
C ASN A 113 -11.18 -2.74 -5.10
N ALA A 114 -10.29 -2.38 -6.06
CA ALA A 114 -9.08 -3.15 -6.39
C ALA A 114 -7.80 -2.59 -5.71
N TRP A 115 -7.93 -2.04 -4.50
CA TRP A 115 -6.85 -1.35 -3.79
C TRP A 115 -6.39 -2.15 -2.56
N MET A 116 -5.87 -3.38 -2.81
CA MET A 116 -5.50 -4.33 -1.75
C MET A 116 -4.37 -3.82 -0.83
N ARG A 117 -3.58 -2.87 -1.27
CA ARG A 117 -2.59 -2.19 -0.43
C ARG A 117 -3.28 -1.46 0.71
N ASP A 118 -4.37 -0.78 0.44
CA ASP A 118 -5.00 0.13 1.38
C ASP A 118 -5.96 -0.56 2.34
N ASN A 119 -6.81 -1.43 1.79
CA ASN A 119 -7.85 -2.11 2.54
C ASN A 119 -7.47 -3.53 2.98
N GLY A 120 -6.30 -4.03 2.57
CA GLY A 120 -5.84 -5.38 2.89
C GLY A 120 -5.28 -5.51 4.32
N PRO A 121 -4.96 -6.75 4.71
CA PRO A 121 -4.42 -7.03 6.04
C PRO A 121 -3.06 -6.37 6.25
N ARG A 122 -2.80 -5.93 7.48
CA ARG A 122 -1.45 -5.59 7.92
C ARG A 122 -0.89 -6.76 8.71
N TYR A 123 0.22 -7.26 8.25
CA TYR A 123 0.87 -8.39 8.88
C TYR A 123 1.91 -7.91 9.90
N VAL A 124 1.90 -8.52 11.07
CA VAL A 124 2.91 -8.31 12.11
C VAL A 124 3.41 -9.65 12.63
N LEU A 125 4.66 -9.69 13.05
CA LEU A 125 5.23 -10.83 13.78
C LEU A 125 5.18 -10.52 15.27
N LYS A 126 4.46 -11.32 16.04
CA LYS A 126 4.42 -11.25 17.51
C LYS A 126 4.99 -12.54 18.10
N ASN A 127 6.14 -12.45 18.75
CA ASN A 127 6.88 -13.61 19.26
C ASN A 127 7.18 -14.68 18.19
N GLY A 128 7.45 -14.24 16.96
CA GLY A 128 7.70 -15.10 15.79
C GLY A 128 6.44 -15.67 15.12
N GLU A 129 5.24 -15.39 15.63
CA GLU A 129 3.98 -15.79 15.03
C GLU A 129 3.43 -14.68 14.14
N LEU A 130 3.02 -15.03 12.92
CA LEU A 130 2.36 -14.09 12.01
C LEU A 130 0.93 -13.83 12.47
N ARG A 131 0.55 -12.57 12.51
CA ARG A 131 -0.80 -12.10 12.86
C ARG A 131 -1.27 -11.06 11.87
N VAL A 132 -2.57 -10.90 11.77
CA VAL A 132 -3.21 -9.84 11.01
C VAL A 132 -3.66 -8.74 11.96
N GLN A 133 -3.33 -7.50 11.65
CA GLN A 133 -4.01 -6.34 12.24
C GLN A 133 -5.11 -5.87 11.29
N ASP A 134 -6.28 -5.61 11.88
CA ASP A 134 -7.50 -5.19 11.20
C ASP A 134 -7.73 -3.71 11.53
N TRP A 135 -7.20 -2.85 10.68
CA TRP A 135 -7.38 -1.39 10.74
C TRP A 135 -8.62 -1.00 9.94
N GLY A 136 -9.34 0.01 10.38
CA GLY A 136 -10.51 0.51 9.67
C GLY A 136 -10.13 1.09 8.30
N PHE A 137 -11.02 0.87 7.32
CA PHE A 137 -10.98 1.47 6.00
C PHE A 137 -12.31 2.16 5.70
N ASP A 138 -12.27 3.44 5.33
CA ASP A 138 -13.46 4.29 5.10
C ASP A 138 -13.50 4.96 3.72
N ALA A 139 -12.80 4.37 2.75
CA ALA A 139 -12.61 4.92 1.41
C ALA A 139 -11.88 6.28 1.44
N TRP A 140 -10.71 6.28 2.05
CA TRP A 140 -9.79 7.43 2.12
C TRP A 140 -10.41 8.67 2.77
N GLY A 141 -10.97 8.52 3.98
CA GLY A 141 -11.66 9.60 4.68
C GLY A 141 -12.98 10.00 4.03
N GLY A 142 -13.62 9.09 3.28
CA GLY A 142 -14.84 9.40 2.55
C GLY A 142 -14.65 10.42 1.42
N ALA A 143 -13.43 10.62 0.92
CA ALA A 143 -13.08 11.65 -0.07
C ALA A 143 -13.94 11.61 -1.36
N PHE A 144 -14.43 10.42 -1.72
CA PHE A 144 -15.25 10.22 -2.93
C PHE A 144 -16.76 10.18 -2.64
N GLY A 145 -17.16 10.46 -1.40
CA GLY A 145 -18.55 10.43 -0.94
C GLY A 145 -19.20 9.04 -1.08
N ALA A 146 -20.52 9.00 -1.09
CA ALA A 146 -21.28 7.73 -1.16
C ALA A 146 -21.18 7.00 -2.52
N ASN A 147 -20.42 7.52 -3.49
CA ASN A 147 -20.31 6.91 -4.81
C ASN A 147 -19.32 5.74 -4.85
N ILE A 148 -18.37 5.69 -3.91
CA ILE A 148 -17.42 4.58 -3.78
C ILE A 148 -17.84 3.73 -2.57
N PRO A 149 -18.37 2.53 -2.78
CA PRO A 149 -18.61 1.60 -1.69
C PRO A 149 -17.28 1.09 -1.13
N TYR A 150 -17.24 0.78 0.16
CA TYR A 150 -16.04 0.29 0.85
C TYR A 150 -16.33 -0.73 1.96
N GLN A 151 -17.60 -0.97 2.28
CA GLN A 151 -17.99 -1.80 3.43
C GLN A 151 -17.53 -3.25 3.27
N ALA A 152 -17.43 -3.74 2.03
CA ALA A 152 -16.89 -5.07 1.77
C ALA A 152 -15.35 -5.07 1.86
N ASP A 153 -14.71 -3.96 1.53
CA ASP A 153 -13.26 -3.81 1.67
C ASP A 153 -12.82 -3.74 3.12
N ASP A 154 -13.56 -3.03 3.98
CA ASP A 154 -13.26 -2.88 5.42
C ASP A 154 -13.23 -4.23 6.18
N VAL A 155 -13.83 -5.27 5.63
CA VAL A 155 -13.80 -6.61 6.25
C VAL A 155 -12.82 -7.59 5.62
N VAL A 156 -12.09 -7.18 4.58
CA VAL A 156 -11.09 -8.03 3.89
C VAL A 156 -10.00 -8.54 4.84
N PRO A 157 -9.42 -7.75 5.76
CA PRO A 157 -8.40 -8.24 6.69
C PRO A 157 -8.89 -9.41 7.54
N LYS A 158 -10.12 -9.36 8.01
CA LYS A 158 -10.76 -10.45 8.78
C LYS A 158 -10.93 -11.71 7.93
N ALA A 159 -11.38 -11.55 6.69
CA ALA A 159 -11.61 -12.68 5.78
C ALA A 159 -10.28 -13.36 5.41
N VAL A 160 -9.25 -12.59 5.12
CA VAL A 160 -7.90 -13.10 4.83
C VAL A 160 -7.31 -13.79 6.06
N GLY A 161 -7.39 -13.16 7.25
CA GLY A 161 -6.93 -13.77 8.50
C GLY A 161 -7.62 -15.11 8.80
N ALA A 162 -8.94 -15.18 8.59
CA ALA A 162 -9.70 -16.42 8.76
C ALA A 162 -9.28 -17.50 7.77
N TYR A 163 -9.05 -17.16 6.50
CA TYR A 163 -8.56 -18.08 5.49
C TYR A 163 -7.18 -18.65 5.84
N LEU A 164 -6.27 -17.79 6.29
CA LEU A 164 -4.91 -18.18 6.67
C LEU A 164 -4.85 -18.89 8.04
N GLY A 165 -5.94 -18.91 8.80
CA GLY A 165 -5.96 -19.42 10.18
C GLY A 165 -5.13 -18.58 11.15
N LEU A 166 -4.93 -17.30 10.84
CA LEU A 166 -4.17 -16.36 11.67
C LEU A 166 -5.07 -15.66 12.67
N ALA A 167 -4.49 -15.28 13.80
CA ALA A 167 -5.15 -14.39 14.74
C ALA A 167 -5.29 -12.99 14.13
N VAL A 168 -6.46 -12.39 14.34
CA VAL A 168 -6.78 -11.04 13.85
C VAL A 168 -6.92 -10.11 15.05
N ASP A 169 -6.10 -9.09 15.11
CA ASP A 169 -6.10 -8.07 16.15
C ASP A 169 -6.84 -6.83 15.64
N PRO A 170 -7.99 -6.47 16.20
CA PRO A 170 -8.71 -5.25 15.80
C PRO A 170 -7.95 -4.01 16.27
N VAL A 171 -7.97 -2.97 15.45
CA VAL A 171 -7.37 -1.66 15.73
C VAL A 171 -8.42 -0.58 15.50
N ASP A 172 -8.73 0.19 16.53
CA ASP A 172 -9.77 1.23 16.51
C ASP A 172 -9.27 2.53 15.85
N TRP A 173 -8.59 2.41 14.71
CA TRP A 173 -8.09 3.54 13.91
C TRP A 173 -8.35 3.27 12.44
N VAL A 174 -8.74 4.33 11.71
CA VAL A 174 -8.80 4.31 10.24
C VAL A 174 -7.44 4.70 9.70
N HIS A 175 -6.84 3.83 8.89
CA HIS A 175 -5.56 4.13 8.25
C HIS A 175 -5.27 3.11 7.14
N GLU A 176 -4.89 3.56 5.99
CA GLU A 176 -4.55 2.74 4.83
C GLU A 176 -3.08 2.30 4.87
N ARG A 177 -2.79 1.09 4.38
CA ARG A 177 -1.41 0.57 4.39
C ARG A 177 -0.48 1.29 3.40
N GLY A 178 -1.03 1.92 2.34
CA GLY A 178 -0.25 2.76 1.45
C GLY A 178 0.43 3.94 2.15
N ASP A 179 -0.11 4.35 3.31
CA ASP A 179 0.52 5.33 4.19
C ASP A 179 1.41 4.69 5.28
N LEU A 180 1.99 3.54 5.03
CA LEU A 180 2.86 2.86 6.01
C LEU A 180 4.15 2.38 5.35
N GLU A 181 5.26 3.05 5.64
CA GLU A 181 6.58 2.65 5.18
C GLU A 181 7.44 2.23 6.37
N VAL A 182 7.97 0.99 6.33
CA VAL A 182 8.70 0.38 7.46
C VAL A 182 10.06 -0.16 7.03
N ASN A 183 11.06 -0.07 7.92
CA ASN A 183 12.38 -0.64 7.66
C ASN A 183 12.57 -2.08 8.18
N GLY A 184 11.50 -2.72 8.68
CA GLY A 184 11.55 -4.09 9.22
C GLY A 184 12.18 -4.21 10.60
N THR A 185 12.67 -3.14 11.19
CA THR A 185 13.38 -3.16 12.48
C THR A 185 12.78 -2.21 13.50
N ASP A 186 13.07 -0.93 13.39
CA ASP A 186 12.80 0.03 14.46
C ASP A 186 12.06 1.28 14.03
N THR A 187 11.83 1.49 12.73
CA THR A 187 11.36 2.77 12.19
C THR A 187 10.14 2.58 11.28
N VAL A 188 9.16 3.46 11.48
CA VAL A 188 8.04 3.69 10.57
C VAL A 188 8.03 5.15 10.12
N ILE A 189 7.72 5.36 8.83
CA ILE A 189 7.42 6.66 8.24
C ILE A 189 5.97 6.62 7.79
N LEU A 190 5.19 7.66 8.08
CA LEU A 190 3.82 7.84 7.63
C LEU A 190 3.50 9.33 7.52
N ASN A 191 2.42 9.65 6.85
CA ASN A 191 1.99 11.03 6.65
C ASN A 191 0.93 11.44 7.67
N TRP A 192 1.19 12.52 8.39
CA TRP A 192 0.24 13.12 9.32
C TRP A 192 -1.06 13.54 8.61
N SER A 193 -0.98 13.98 7.36
CA SER A 193 -2.16 14.37 6.58
C SER A 193 -3.15 13.23 6.37
N VAL A 194 -2.70 11.96 6.46
CA VAL A 194 -3.55 10.75 6.37
C VAL A 194 -4.05 10.35 7.75
N ILE A 195 -3.15 9.91 8.64
CA ILE A 195 -3.56 9.35 9.95
C ILE A 195 -4.17 10.41 10.88
N GLY A 196 -3.79 11.68 10.72
CA GLY A 196 -4.31 12.82 11.48
C GLY A 196 -5.54 13.48 10.88
N ASP A 197 -6.04 12.96 9.76
CA ASP A 197 -7.23 13.47 9.09
C ASP A 197 -8.45 13.37 10.01
N GLN A 198 -9.22 14.44 10.07
CA GLN A 198 -10.38 14.53 10.96
C GLN A 198 -11.60 13.76 10.46
N ASP A 199 -11.67 13.44 9.18
CA ASP A 199 -12.71 12.56 8.63
C ASP A 199 -12.39 11.10 8.91
N ARG A 200 -11.08 10.70 8.91
CA ARG A 200 -10.63 9.35 9.30
C ARG A 200 -10.62 9.16 10.82
N ASN A 201 -9.95 10.06 11.56
CA ASN A 201 -9.71 9.91 13.00
C ASN A 201 -10.03 11.21 13.75
N PRO A 202 -11.31 11.51 14.02
CA PRO A 202 -11.73 12.77 14.64
C PRO A 202 -11.04 13.03 15.99
N GLY A 203 -10.41 14.20 16.12
CA GLY A 203 -9.81 14.65 17.38
C GLY A 203 -8.47 14.04 17.75
N VAL A 204 -7.89 13.19 16.88
CA VAL A 204 -6.59 12.56 17.12
C VAL A 204 -5.46 13.59 17.24
N GLN A 205 -4.46 13.28 18.08
CA GLN A 205 -3.29 14.12 18.32
C GLN A 205 -2.01 13.39 17.92
N ARG A 206 -0.95 14.10 17.55
CA ARG A 206 0.33 13.52 17.08
C ARG A 206 0.97 12.56 18.08
N ASP A 207 0.94 12.90 19.37
CA ASP A 207 1.48 12.05 20.43
C ASP A 207 0.71 10.73 20.58
N GLN A 208 -0.60 10.74 20.36
CA GLN A 208 -1.43 9.55 20.33
C GLN A 208 -1.08 8.65 19.13
N VAL A 209 -0.87 9.24 17.94
CA VAL A 209 -0.41 8.50 16.75
C VAL A 209 0.94 7.86 17.02
N ILE A 210 1.92 8.61 17.52
CA ILE A 210 3.25 8.09 17.83
C ILE A 210 3.16 6.92 18.82
N ALA A 211 2.35 7.05 19.86
CA ALA A 211 2.15 5.98 20.84
C ALA A 211 1.47 4.75 20.21
N ALA A 212 0.46 4.96 19.34
CA ALA A 212 -0.23 3.88 18.64
C ALA A 212 0.71 3.12 17.70
N MET A 213 1.51 3.82 16.87
CA MET A 213 2.48 3.18 15.97
C MET A 213 3.50 2.33 16.73
N LYS A 214 4.05 2.85 17.83
CA LYS A 214 4.96 2.09 18.69
C LYS A 214 4.30 0.84 19.27
N ARG A 215 3.06 0.94 19.73
CA ARG A 215 2.30 -0.17 20.31
C ARG A 215 1.94 -1.23 19.27
N HIS A 216 1.46 -0.83 18.09
CA HIS A 216 0.95 -1.74 17.08
C HIS A 216 2.02 -2.34 16.17
N PHE A 217 3.17 -1.66 16.02
CA PHE A 217 4.23 -2.11 15.11
C PHE A 217 5.55 -2.48 15.80
N GLY A 218 5.66 -2.25 17.12
CA GLY A 218 6.87 -2.57 17.86
C GLY A 218 8.08 -1.67 17.53
N VAL A 219 7.85 -0.54 16.86
CA VAL A 219 8.90 0.38 16.46
C VAL A 219 9.29 1.35 17.58
N SER A 220 10.55 1.75 17.62
CA SER A 220 11.03 2.78 18.56
C SER A 220 10.97 4.18 17.97
N ARG A 221 11.04 4.31 16.63
CA ARG A 221 11.05 5.56 15.89
C ARG A 221 9.82 5.68 15.00
N VAL A 222 9.12 6.80 15.12
CA VAL A 222 7.98 7.16 14.29
C VAL A 222 8.30 8.50 13.64
N VAL A 223 8.32 8.56 12.33
CA VAL A 223 8.57 9.76 11.55
C VAL A 223 7.27 10.18 10.90
N LEU A 224 6.77 11.36 11.26
CA LEU A 224 5.55 11.95 10.70
C LEU A 224 5.93 13.03 9.72
N VAL A 225 5.82 12.75 8.42
CA VAL A 225 5.84 13.80 7.39
C VAL A 225 4.47 14.46 7.28
N GLU A 226 4.33 15.52 6.50
CA GLU A 226 3.06 16.23 6.34
C GLU A 226 2.97 16.86 4.96
N GLY A 227 1.81 16.82 4.36
CA GLY A 227 1.48 17.44 3.08
C GLY A 227 0.78 16.47 2.13
N VAL A 228 0.01 17.04 1.21
CA VAL A 228 -0.74 16.32 0.18
C VAL A 228 -0.33 16.88 -1.17
N PRO A 229 0.38 16.11 -2.02
CA PRO A 229 0.72 16.54 -3.37
C PRO A 229 -0.52 16.84 -4.21
N GLU A 230 -0.41 17.76 -5.16
CA GLU A 230 -1.52 18.16 -6.01
C GLU A 230 -2.00 16.98 -6.88
N GLY A 231 -3.29 16.72 -6.83
CA GLY A 231 -3.89 15.59 -7.56
C GLY A 231 -3.80 14.24 -6.86
N ASP A 232 -3.17 14.15 -5.69
CA ASP A 232 -3.21 12.94 -4.87
C ASP A 232 -4.64 12.66 -4.40
N LEU A 233 -5.11 11.43 -4.61
CA LEU A 233 -6.48 11.02 -4.31
C LEU A 233 -6.61 10.31 -2.95
N THR A 234 -5.49 10.08 -2.27
CA THR A 234 -5.44 9.29 -1.03
C THR A 234 -5.33 10.17 0.22
N GLY A 235 -5.05 11.46 0.06
CA GLY A 235 -4.72 12.40 1.14
C GLY A 235 -3.23 12.44 1.48
N GLY A 236 -2.36 11.95 0.57
CA GLY A 236 -0.91 12.00 0.67
C GLY A 236 -0.28 10.73 1.22
N HIS A 237 -0.64 9.55 0.68
CA HIS A 237 -0.01 8.29 1.07
C HIS A 237 1.52 8.36 0.94
N ILE A 238 2.20 7.76 1.91
CA ILE A 238 3.66 7.81 1.99
C ILE A 238 4.35 7.08 0.84
N ASP A 239 3.72 6.07 0.23
CA ASP A 239 4.27 5.27 -0.86
C ASP A 239 4.44 6.03 -2.18
N GLY A 240 3.84 7.23 -2.31
CA GLY A 240 4.10 8.20 -3.38
C GLY A 240 5.08 9.31 -2.97
N ILE A 241 5.48 9.40 -1.69
CA ILE A 241 6.33 10.47 -1.18
C ILE A 241 7.71 9.96 -0.79
N ALA A 242 7.77 8.86 -0.01
CA ALA A 242 9.02 8.34 0.53
C ALA A 242 9.00 6.81 0.66
N ARG A 243 10.10 6.14 0.28
CA ARG A 243 10.25 4.68 0.35
C ARG A 243 11.57 4.28 0.96
N PHE A 244 11.57 3.27 1.83
CA PHE A 244 12.79 2.66 2.34
C PHE A 244 13.50 1.80 1.29
N LEU A 245 14.82 1.76 1.40
CA LEU A 245 15.69 0.81 0.71
C LEU A 245 16.22 -0.25 1.70
N PRO A 246 16.64 -1.43 1.22
CA PRO A 246 17.16 -2.50 2.09
C PRO A 246 18.36 -2.12 2.95
N ASP A 247 19.10 -1.09 2.57
CA ASP A 247 20.24 -0.55 3.33
C ASP A 247 19.86 0.59 4.30
N ASN A 248 18.56 0.75 4.58
CA ASN A 248 18.00 1.75 5.50
C ASN A 248 18.12 3.22 5.04
N ARG A 249 18.46 3.45 3.77
CA ARG A 249 18.27 4.76 3.14
C ARG A 249 16.80 4.96 2.80
N VAL A 250 16.38 6.21 2.66
CA VAL A 250 15.02 6.57 2.25
C VAL A 250 15.10 7.36 0.95
N VAL A 251 14.41 6.89 -0.06
CA VAL A 251 14.17 7.64 -1.30
C VAL A 251 13.00 8.57 -1.06
N VAL A 252 13.15 9.83 -1.42
CA VAL A 252 12.08 10.84 -1.40
C VAL A 252 11.91 11.41 -2.79
N ALA A 253 10.67 11.48 -3.24
CA ALA A 253 10.30 12.08 -4.52
C ALA A 253 10.80 13.52 -4.64
N ASP A 254 10.99 13.99 -5.86
CA ASP A 254 11.52 15.32 -6.14
C ASP A 254 10.95 15.87 -7.46
N CYS A 255 10.65 17.15 -7.50
CA CYS A 255 10.26 17.80 -8.74
C CYS A 255 11.50 18.10 -9.60
N SER A 256 11.34 18.11 -10.91
CA SER A 256 12.40 18.44 -11.85
C SER A 256 11.91 19.44 -12.91
N GLU A 257 12.82 20.01 -13.69
CA GLU A 257 12.49 20.87 -14.83
C GLU A 257 11.69 20.15 -15.92
N GLN A 258 11.70 18.81 -15.93
CA GLN A 258 11.02 17.96 -16.90
C GLN A 258 9.66 17.46 -16.42
N SER A 259 9.40 17.55 -15.11
CA SER A 259 8.18 17.05 -14.48
C SER A 259 6.97 17.95 -14.69
N ALA A 260 5.78 17.49 -14.30
CA ALA A 260 4.57 18.30 -14.29
C ALA A 260 4.59 19.24 -13.07
N CYS A 261 5.06 18.77 -11.92
CA CYS A 261 5.32 19.63 -10.77
C CYS A 261 6.57 20.49 -11.04
N ALA A 262 6.57 21.71 -10.53
CA ALA A 262 7.65 22.66 -10.77
C ALA A 262 8.60 22.73 -9.57
N PRO A 263 9.93 22.81 -9.79
CA PRO A 263 10.88 23.12 -8.71
C PRO A 263 10.50 24.40 -7.97
N GLY A 264 10.46 24.33 -6.64
CA GLY A 264 9.99 25.40 -5.76
C GLY A 264 8.47 25.58 -5.70
N GLY A 265 7.70 24.74 -6.41
CA GLY A 265 6.24 24.72 -6.39
C GLY A 265 5.67 24.07 -5.12
N HIS A 266 4.35 23.87 -5.11
CA HIS A 266 3.64 23.29 -3.96
C HIS A 266 4.15 21.88 -3.61
N ASP A 267 4.21 20.98 -4.59
CA ASP A 267 4.61 19.59 -4.37
C ASP A 267 6.09 19.48 -4.01
N ASP A 268 6.94 20.29 -4.65
CA ASP A 268 8.36 20.35 -4.34
C ASP A 268 8.61 20.74 -2.87
N GLN A 269 7.85 21.70 -2.35
CA GLN A 269 7.91 22.09 -0.94
C GLN A 269 7.48 20.96 0.00
N ILE A 270 6.50 20.13 -0.40
CA ILE A 270 6.08 18.95 0.38
C ILE A 270 7.20 17.91 0.41
N TYR A 271 7.79 17.60 -0.75
CA TYR A 271 8.89 16.63 -0.85
C TYR A 271 10.15 17.12 -0.12
N ASP A 272 10.46 18.41 -0.19
CA ASP A 272 11.55 19.02 0.57
C ASP A 272 11.32 18.89 2.08
N ALA A 273 10.14 19.27 2.57
CA ALA A 273 9.78 19.16 3.98
C ALA A 273 9.80 17.71 4.48
N ALA A 274 9.34 16.76 3.65
CA ALA A 274 9.43 15.34 3.96
C ALA A 274 10.89 14.88 4.06
N ALA A 275 11.74 15.27 3.12
CA ALA A 275 13.17 14.95 3.11
C ALA A 275 13.88 15.53 4.35
N GLU A 276 13.60 16.78 4.71
CA GLU A 276 14.14 17.42 5.91
C GLU A 276 13.69 16.70 7.19
N THR A 277 12.41 16.35 7.29
CA THR A 277 11.83 15.65 8.45
C THR A 277 12.47 14.27 8.63
N ILE A 278 12.62 13.52 7.54
CA ILE A 278 13.25 12.19 7.53
C ILE A 278 14.73 12.29 7.89
N ALA A 279 15.46 13.26 7.32
CA ALA A 279 16.87 13.49 7.64
C ALA A 279 17.06 13.92 9.11
N ALA A 280 16.18 14.78 9.65
CA ALA A 280 16.20 15.19 11.04
C ALA A 280 15.95 14.01 12.02
N ALA A 281 15.25 12.97 11.57
CA ALA A 281 15.09 11.72 12.31
C ALA A 281 16.35 10.82 12.26
N GLY A 282 17.42 11.26 11.60
CA GLY A 282 18.70 10.54 11.52
C GLY A 282 18.77 9.47 10.42
N LEU A 283 17.89 9.55 9.42
CA LEU A 283 17.91 8.67 8.25
C LEU A 283 18.65 9.34 7.08
N THR A 284 19.29 8.54 6.25
CA THR A 284 19.94 9.03 5.02
C THR A 284 18.91 9.14 3.91
N VAL A 285 18.72 10.33 3.39
CA VAL A 285 17.76 10.62 2.32
C VAL A 285 18.47 10.64 0.96
N LEU A 286 17.82 10.02 -0.02
CA LEU A 286 18.11 10.15 -1.45
C LEU A 286 16.94 10.88 -2.11
N ARG A 287 17.24 11.89 -2.95
CA ARG A 287 16.22 12.56 -3.75
C ARG A 287 16.11 11.87 -5.11
N TRP A 288 14.90 11.56 -5.53
CA TRP A 288 14.64 10.97 -6.84
C TRP A 288 13.77 11.90 -7.68
N PRO A 289 14.39 12.73 -8.54
CA PRO A 289 13.66 13.65 -9.37
C PRO A 289 12.84 12.91 -10.42
N PHE A 290 11.60 13.35 -10.63
CA PHE A 290 10.75 12.82 -11.69
C PHE A 290 11.39 13.05 -13.05
N ALA A 291 11.48 11.98 -13.84
CA ALA A 291 12.21 11.99 -15.09
C ALA A 291 11.48 12.70 -16.24
N GLY A 292 10.21 13.01 -16.06
CA GLY A 292 9.38 13.63 -17.09
C GLY A 292 7.91 13.67 -16.71
N LYS A 293 7.05 13.88 -17.70
CA LYS A 293 5.60 13.89 -17.56
C LYS A 293 4.94 13.11 -18.67
N VAL A 294 3.76 12.57 -18.37
CA VAL A 294 2.90 11.85 -19.32
C VAL A 294 1.50 12.43 -19.31
N THR A 295 0.86 12.49 -20.47
CA THR A 295 -0.56 12.85 -20.57
C THR A 295 -1.37 11.62 -20.94
N TYR A 296 -2.38 11.33 -20.15
CA TYR A 296 -3.31 10.25 -20.38
C TYR A 296 -4.74 10.76 -20.18
N LYS A 297 -5.62 10.52 -21.18
CA LYS A 297 -6.96 11.11 -21.23
C LYS A 297 -6.85 12.64 -21.12
N ASP A 298 -7.42 13.23 -20.08
CA ASP A 298 -7.51 14.69 -19.84
C ASP A 298 -6.57 15.18 -18.73
N ALA A 299 -5.72 14.31 -18.18
CA ALA A 299 -4.79 14.65 -17.11
C ALA A 299 -3.32 14.50 -17.53
N THR A 300 -2.46 15.29 -16.91
CA THR A 300 -0.99 15.20 -17.04
C THR A 300 -0.40 14.88 -15.68
N PHE A 301 0.43 13.85 -15.65
CA PHE A 301 1.07 13.32 -14.45
C PHE A 301 2.57 13.36 -14.59
N ASP A 302 3.26 13.36 -13.44
CA ASP A 302 4.68 13.09 -13.37
C ASP A 302 4.97 11.63 -13.71
N THR A 303 6.13 11.36 -14.32
CA THR A 303 6.64 10.01 -14.44
C THR A 303 7.25 9.62 -13.11
N ASP A 304 6.39 9.31 -12.16
CA ASP A 304 6.71 8.91 -10.80
C ASP A 304 6.80 7.40 -10.69
N TYR A 305 8.00 6.88 -10.40
CA TYR A 305 8.26 5.45 -10.24
C TYR A 305 8.30 5.00 -8.78
N MET A 306 7.89 5.85 -7.82
CA MET A 306 7.91 5.56 -6.37
C MET A 306 6.98 4.41 -5.97
N ASN A 307 5.93 4.15 -6.75
CA ASN A 307 4.92 3.14 -6.44
C ASN A 307 5.38 1.72 -6.82
N TRP A 308 6.57 1.32 -6.34
CA TRP A 308 7.12 0.00 -6.59
C TRP A 308 6.69 -1.04 -5.55
N LEU A 309 6.50 -2.27 -6.01
CA LEU A 309 6.39 -3.49 -5.19
C LEU A 309 7.75 -4.17 -5.11
N VAL A 310 8.15 -4.60 -3.92
CA VAL A 310 9.33 -5.46 -3.73
C VAL A 310 8.84 -6.87 -3.40
N GLY A 311 9.22 -7.86 -4.20
CA GLY A 311 8.89 -9.27 -3.96
C GLY A 311 10.13 -10.16 -3.92
N ASN A 312 9.93 -11.47 -3.78
CA ASN A 312 11.02 -12.44 -3.72
C ASN A 312 11.80 -12.49 -5.04
N GLY A 313 12.94 -11.80 -5.08
CA GLY A 313 13.82 -11.79 -6.25
C GLY A 313 13.44 -10.79 -7.34
N PHE A 314 12.43 -9.97 -7.14
CA PHE A 314 12.04 -8.94 -8.10
C PHE A 314 11.64 -7.60 -7.44
N VAL A 315 11.59 -6.56 -8.28
CA VAL A 315 10.91 -5.29 -8.01
C VAL A 315 10.04 -4.98 -9.23
N ALA A 316 8.80 -4.59 -9.00
CA ALA A 316 7.92 -4.18 -10.08
C ALA A 316 7.41 -2.75 -9.83
N THR A 317 7.48 -1.89 -10.83
CA THR A 317 6.96 -0.53 -10.73
C THR A 317 6.15 -0.14 -11.96
N VAL A 318 5.52 1.00 -11.89
CA VAL A 318 4.70 1.58 -12.97
C VAL A 318 5.54 1.86 -14.20
N GLY A 319 4.94 1.70 -15.39
CA GLY A 319 5.49 2.11 -16.67
C GLY A 319 4.58 3.16 -17.32
N PHE A 320 5.19 4.11 -17.97
CA PHE A 320 4.51 5.25 -18.58
C PHE A 320 4.55 5.25 -20.11
N ASP A 321 4.82 4.09 -20.74
CA ASP A 321 5.01 3.95 -22.18
C ASP A 321 6.04 4.95 -22.75
N ASN A 322 7.06 5.24 -21.95
CA ASN A 322 8.16 6.11 -22.29
C ASN A 322 9.50 5.37 -22.08
N PRO A 323 10.04 4.70 -23.12
CA PRO A 323 11.23 3.87 -22.96
C PRO A 323 12.45 4.59 -22.40
N ALA A 324 12.56 5.90 -22.57
CA ALA A 324 13.70 6.66 -22.05
C ALA A 324 13.64 6.78 -20.52
N THR A 325 12.48 7.17 -19.96
CA THR A 325 12.29 7.30 -18.52
C THR A 325 12.12 5.95 -17.85
N ASP A 326 11.39 5.02 -18.48
CA ASP A 326 11.17 3.65 -17.99
C ASP A 326 12.50 2.89 -17.84
N ASN A 327 13.40 2.95 -18.84
CA ASN A 327 14.72 2.31 -18.75
C ASN A 327 15.64 2.97 -17.72
N ALA A 328 15.56 4.28 -17.56
CA ALA A 328 16.33 4.99 -16.53
C ALA A 328 15.86 4.59 -15.13
N ALA A 329 14.55 4.52 -14.89
CA ALA A 329 13.99 4.07 -13.63
C ALA A 329 14.34 2.61 -13.34
N LYS A 330 14.26 1.74 -14.34
CA LYS A 330 14.69 0.34 -14.23
C LYS A 330 16.15 0.25 -13.75
N ALA A 331 17.05 0.95 -14.41
CA ALA A 331 18.48 0.93 -14.05
C ALA A 331 18.72 1.45 -12.62
N GLN A 332 17.99 2.48 -12.19
CA GLN A 332 18.11 3.03 -10.84
C GLN A 332 17.60 2.05 -9.78
N LEU A 333 16.48 1.37 -10.03
CA LEU A 333 15.95 0.36 -9.11
C LEU A 333 16.85 -0.90 -9.07
N GLU A 334 17.46 -1.32 -10.18
CA GLU A 334 18.46 -2.40 -10.20
C GLU A 334 19.70 -2.08 -9.33
N GLU A 335 20.11 -0.80 -9.28
CA GLU A 335 21.18 -0.34 -8.38
C GLU A 335 20.75 -0.39 -6.90
N TRP A 336 19.52 0.01 -6.59
CA TRP A 336 19.03 0.07 -5.22
C TRP A 336 18.61 -1.29 -4.65
N PHE A 337 18.22 -2.22 -5.52
CA PHE A 337 17.80 -3.58 -5.15
C PHE A 337 18.69 -4.66 -5.79
N PRO A 338 19.98 -4.70 -5.45
CA PRO A 338 20.92 -5.62 -6.09
C PRO A 338 20.47 -7.08 -5.89
N GLY A 339 20.48 -7.85 -7.00
CA GLY A 339 20.05 -9.24 -7.01
C GLY A 339 18.54 -9.46 -7.21
N ARG A 340 17.76 -8.39 -7.41
CA ARG A 340 16.37 -8.46 -7.84
C ARG A 340 16.24 -8.04 -9.30
N GLU A 341 15.38 -8.74 -10.03
CA GLU A 341 15.02 -8.35 -11.40
C GLU A 341 13.98 -7.23 -11.36
N VAL A 342 14.18 -6.17 -12.16
CA VAL A 342 13.26 -5.02 -12.18
C VAL A 342 12.33 -5.10 -13.38
N HIS A 343 11.03 -5.03 -13.11
CA HIS A 343 9.95 -5.04 -14.10
C HIS A 343 9.25 -3.68 -14.14
N ILE A 344 9.15 -3.11 -15.33
CA ILE A 344 8.35 -1.93 -15.61
C ILE A 344 7.03 -2.40 -16.19
N ILE A 345 5.94 -2.16 -15.47
CA ILE A 345 4.59 -2.62 -15.85
C ILE A 345 3.76 -1.41 -16.25
N GLU A 346 3.31 -1.37 -17.50
CA GLU A 346 2.42 -0.30 -17.96
C GLU A 346 1.10 -0.36 -17.18
N THR A 347 0.80 0.72 -16.45
CA THR A 347 -0.34 0.88 -15.55
C THR A 347 -1.05 2.22 -15.69
N LEU A 348 -0.90 2.92 -16.81
CA LEU A 348 -1.45 4.27 -17.02
C LEU A 348 -2.95 4.38 -16.72
N ALA A 349 -3.72 3.33 -17.03
CA ALA A 349 -5.15 3.33 -16.74
C ALA A 349 -5.45 3.39 -15.24
N SER A 350 -4.71 2.63 -14.42
CA SER A 350 -4.88 2.65 -12.96
C SER A 350 -4.18 3.86 -12.33
N TRP A 351 -3.06 4.31 -12.89
CA TRP A 351 -2.38 5.54 -12.46
C TRP A 351 -3.31 6.76 -12.57
N TYR A 352 -4.05 6.86 -13.67
CA TYR A 352 -5.09 7.89 -13.84
C TYR A 352 -6.17 7.83 -12.75
N ALA A 353 -6.42 6.68 -12.16
CA ALA A 353 -7.38 6.49 -11.07
C ALA A 353 -6.77 6.60 -9.66
N GLY A 354 -5.45 6.85 -9.54
CA GLY A 354 -4.80 7.20 -8.28
C GLY A 354 -3.73 6.25 -7.78
N GLY A 355 -3.30 5.23 -8.55
CA GLY A 355 -2.22 4.36 -8.08
C GLY A 355 -1.71 3.34 -9.10
N GLY A 356 -0.58 2.73 -8.77
CA GLY A 356 0.12 1.77 -9.61
C GLY A 356 0.26 0.40 -8.97
N VAL A 357 1.40 -0.26 -9.24
CA VAL A 357 1.65 -1.66 -8.84
C VAL A 357 1.58 -1.87 -7.33
N HIS A 358 2.18 -0.97 -6.55
CA HIS A 358 2.19 -1.07 -5.09
C HIS A 358 0.77 -0.95 -4.50
N CYS A 359 -0.01 0.03 -4.94
CA CYS A 359 -1.36 0.28 -4.46
C CYS A 359 -2.31 -0.91 -4.68
N HIS A 360 -2.06 -1.74 -5.71
CA HIS A 360 -2.89 -2.90 -6.03
C HIS A 360 -2.47 -4.18 -5.30
N THR A 361 -1.32 -4.20 -4.66
CA THR A 361 -0.71 -5.40 -4.09
C THR A 361 -0.57 -5.33 -2.57
N ASN A 362 -0.63 -6.49 -1.93
CA ASN A 362 -0.40 -6.63 -0.50
C ASN A 362 0.51 -7.83 -0.28
N ASP A 363 1.70 -7.59 0.27
CA ASP A 363 2.70 -8.61 0.53
C ASP A 363 2.42 -9.33 1.85
N GLN A 364 2.36 -10.66 1.80
CA GLN A 364 2.26 -11.51 2.97
C GLN A 364 3.66 -11.99 3.36
N PRO A 365 4.18 -11.62 4.55
CA PRO A 365 5.48 -12.10 4.99
C PRO A 365 5.52 -13.62 5.15
N ALA A 366 6.66 -14.23 4.84
CA ALA A 366 6.92 -15.61 5.22
C ALA A 366 7.19 -15.69 6.72
N VAL A 367 6.69 -16.75 7.35
CA VAL A 367 7.07 -17.06 8.74
C VAL A 367 8.40 -17.80 8.72
N PRO A 368 9.38 -17.40 9.53
CA PRO A 368 10.71 -18.05 9.60
C PRO A 368 10.67 -19.54 9.95
#